data_439a41755e0b6369c8d88defcbc559ec
#
_entry.id   439a41755e0b6369c8d88defcbc559ec
#
_cell.length_a   1.000
_cell.length_b   1.000
_cell.length_c   1.000
_cell.angle_alpha   90.00
_cell.angle_beta   90.00
_cell.angle_gamma   90.00
#
_symmetry.space_group_name_H-M   'P 1'
#
loop_
_entity.id
_entity.type
_entity.pdbx_description
1 polymer ?
#
loop_
_entity_poly.entity_id
_entity_poly.type
_entity_poly.pdbx_seq_one_letter_code
_entity_poly.pdbx_strand_id
1 'polypeptide(L)'
;MKKILIATAVAAAFGMANAAEQADIVVIGAGGAGMAAAVQAHDNGIKKVVIIEKMPMVGGNTIRATGGINAAETPQQAKLGIKDSIEQMYKDTMKGGHNRNNPELVKVLCNNANDAVQWLIKLGGNFNDVGFMGGATNKRCHRPTGGAAVGPEVVKTLFNAVEARKIDLRTDSQVVDLIVKNGAVAGVKVKDEDGKVYEINSKAVVNAAGGFAGNNAMVSKIIPRLKGFATTNHPGATGDGLLLSEKVKAAFVDMDQIQTHPTVVETTGVMVTEAVRGNGAVLINKEGKRFFDELNTRDAVSAAILKQTTGHAYMFFDDDVRKSLKAIEGYIKMPGMVIQGKDLDEVAKNMGVPAANLKATMAQYAKDQAAGKDSCCGRTKMERPLNKAPYYAILVTPAVHHTMGGVKINTKAEVINVDGKVIPGYFAAGEVTGGVHGGNRLGGNLRLTSLCSAASLATALPLTPRRTNLLTL
;
A
#
# COMPACT_ATOMS: atom_id res chain seq x y z
N MET A 1 63.77 33.18 -46.59
CA MET A 1 62.97 33.25 -45.33
C MET A 1 61.52 33.07 -45.67
N LYS A 2 60.95 31.86 -45.49
CA LYS A 2 59.56 31.53 -45.72
C LYS A 2 58.85 31.58 -44.37
N LYS A 3 57.85 32.48 -44.23
CA LYS A 3 56.97 32.55 -43.06
C LYS A 3 55.91 31.53 -43.22
N ILE A 4 55.83 30.55 -42.32
CA ILE A 4 54.74 29.56 -42.17
C ILE A 4 53.74 30.21 -41.26
N LEU A 5 52.54 30.49 -41.81
CA LEU A 5 51.33 30.83 -41.02
C LEU A 5 50.70 29.53 -40.50
N ILE A 6 50.72 29.36 -39.17
CA ILE A 6 49.92 28.31 -38.51
C ILE A 6 48.54 28.89 -38.25
N ALA A 7 47.54 28.39 -38.97
CA ALA A 7 46.14 28.67 -38.70
C ALA A 7 45.63 27.73 -37.61
N THR A 8 45.39 28.27 -36.42
CA THR A 8 44.81 27.51 -35.32
C THR A 8 43.26 27.44 -35.53
N ALA A 9 42.80 26.28 -35.96
CA ALA A 9 41.36 26.02 -36.02
C ALA A 9 40.83 25.77 -34.59
N VAL A 10 40.11 26.75 -34.05
CA VAL A 10 39.30 26.58 -32.82
C VAL A 10 38.07 25.81 -33.21
N ALA A 11 38.04 24.51 -32.94
CA ALA A 11 36.84 23.70 -33.03
C ALA A 11 35.90 24.11 -31.87
N ALA A 12 34.90 24.91 -32.18
CA ALA A 12 33.77 25.17 -31.28
C ALA A 12 32.98 23.87 -31.12
N ALA A 13 33.20 23.18 -30.00
CA ALA A 13 32.33 22.09 -29.58
C ALA A 13 30.97 22.68 -29.19
N PHE A 14 30.09 22.87 -30.16
CA PHE A 14 28.68 23.03 -29.90
C PHE A 14 28.20 21.72 -29.30
N GLY A 15 28.02 21.69 -27.98
CA GLY A 15 27.29 20.61 -27.31
C GLY A 15 25.95 20.47 -27.99
N MET A 16 25.76 19.37 -28.72
CA MET A 16 24.44 19.00 -29.20
C MET A 16 23.53 18.90 -27.97
N ALA A 17 22.68 19.89 -27.76
CA ALA A 17 21.56 19.76 -26.85
C ALA A 17 20.77 18.54 -27.33
N ASN A 18 20.88 17.41 -26.64
CA ASN A 18 20.06 16.24 -26.94
C ASN A 18 18.62 16.71 -26.97
N ALA A 19 17.94 16.57 -28.11
CA ALA A 19 16.53 16.88 -28.20
C ALA A 19 15.78 16.12 -27.08
N ALA A 20 14.96 16.85 -26.31
CA ALA A 20 14.24 16.25 -25.21
C ALA A 20 13.43 15.04 -25.68
N GLU A 21 13.54 13.95 -24.98
CA GLU A 21 12.82 12.72 -25.29
C GLU A 21 11.31 12.98 -25.27
N GLN A 22 10.56 12.26 -26.10
CA GLN A 22 9.11 12.40 -26.21
C GLN A 22 8.40 11.12 -25.78
N ALA A 23 7.45 11.24 -24.87
CA ALA A 23 6.53 10.17 -24.45
C ALA A 23 5.08 10.63 -24.63
N ASP A 24 4.13 9.69 -24.69
CA ASP A 24 2.72 10.05 -24.54
C ASP A 24 2.39 10.28 -23.05
N ILE A 25 2.89 9.37 -22.18
CA ILE A 25 2.70 9.41 -20.74
C ILE A 25 4.00 9.09 -20.04
N VAL A 26 4.31 9.83 -18.97
CA VAL A 26 5.35 9.46 -17.99
C VAL A 26 4.68 9.10 -16.67
N VAL A 27 5.03 7.95 -16.11
CA VAL A 27 4.58 7.48 -14.81
C VAL A 27 5.74 7.56 -13.82
N ILE A 28 5.54 8.25 -12.70
CA ILE A 28 6.53 8.41 -11.63
C ILE A 28 6.31 7.33 -10.57
N GLY A 29 7.21 6.38 -10.46
CA GLY A 29 7.20 5.26 -9.51
C GLY A 29 6.69 3.95 -10.12
N ALA A 30 7.45 2.87 -9.91
CA ALA A 30 7.12 1.50 -10.32
C ALA A 30 6.53 0.65 -9.17
N GLY A 31 5.76 1.27 -8.28
CA GLY A 31 4.89 0.59 -7.32
C GLY A 31 3.64 0.02 -7.99
N GLY A 32 2.74 -0.58 -7.20
CA GLY A 32 1.49 -1.15 -7.73
C GLY A 32 0.63 -0.15 -8.50
N ALA A 33 0.57 1.12 -8.06
CA ALA A 33 -0.20 2.16 -8.74
C ALA A 33 0.40 2.53 -10.10
N GLY A 34 1.71 2.75 -10.15
CA GLY A 34 2.39 3.15 -11.38
C GLY A 34 2.38 2.06 -12.44
N MET A 35 2.73 0.82 -12.08
CA MET A 35 2.66 -0.30 -13.02
C MET A 35 1.24 -0.54 -13.52
N ALA A 36 0.22 -0.48 -12.63
CA ALA A 36 -1.18 -0.62 -13.06
C ALA A 36 -1.60 0.49 -14.01
N ALA A 37 -1.23 1.75 -13.73
CA ALA A 37 -1.52 2.89 -14.60
C ALA A 37 -0.88 2.73 -15.98
N ALA A 38 0.38 2.31 -16.03
CA ALA A 38 1.10 2.10 -17.28
C ALA A 38 0.52 0.96 -18.13
N VAL A 39 0.20 -0.18 -17.50
CA VAL A 39 -0.43 -1.33 -18.18
C VAL A 39 -1.79 -0.94 -18.75
N GLN A 40 -2.64 -0.27 -17.97
CA GLN A 40 -3.95 0.15 -18.45
C GLN A 40 -3.88 1.24 -19.52
N ALA A 41 -2.96 2.19 -19.40
CA ALA A 41 -2.73 3.19 -20.45
C ALA A 41 -2.33 2.53 -21.79
N HIS A 42 -1.39 1.58 -21.73
CA HIS A 42 -0.98 0.81 -22.90
C HIS A 42 -2.14 0.02 -23.51
N ASP A 43 -2.93 -0.71 -22.69
CA ASP A 43 -4.07 -1.51 -23.13
C ASP A 43 -5.18 -0.65 -23.76
N ASN A 44 -5.30 0.62 -23.36
CA ASN A 44 -6.18 1.62 -23.95
C ASN A 44 -5.59 2.29 -25.24
N GLY A 45 -4.45 1.79 -25.73
CA GLY A 45 -3.89 2.23 -27.01
C GLY A 45 -2.86 3.37 -26.94
N ILE A 46 -2.43 3.78 -25.74
CA ILE A 46 -1.30 4.70 -25.57
C ILE A 46 -0.01 3.97 -25.91
N LYS A 47 0.75 4.48 -26.89
CA LYS A 47 1.90 3.74 -27.44
C LYS A 47 3.20 3.96 -26.68
N LYS A 48 3.48 5.19 -26.27
CA LYS A 48 4.74 5.56 -25.61
C LYS A 48 4.50 5.85 -24.12
N VAL A 49 4.49 4.81 -23.32
CA VAL A 49 4.43 4.89 -21.85
C VAL A 49 5.81 4.64 -21.28
N VAL A 50 6.28 5.55 -20.42
CA VAL A 50 7.58 5.44 -19.73
C VAL A 50 7.32 5.43 -18.23
N ILE A 51 7.89 4.46 -17.51
CA ILE A 51 7.87 4.39 -16.04
C ILE A 51 9.26 4.76 -15.53
N ILE A 52 9.34 5.70 -14.59
CA ILE A 52 10.58 6.13 -13.94
C ILE A 52 10.54 5.73 -12.48
N GLU A 53 11.49 4.88 -12.06
CA GLU A 53 11.62 4.38 -10.69
C GLU A 53 13.00 4.74 -10.14
N LYS A 54 13.03 5.37 -8.96
CA LYS A 54 14.29 5.81 -8.35
C LYS A 54 15.10 4.70 -7.69
N MET A 55 14.43 3.61 -7.33
CA MET A 55 15.06 2.45 -6.69
C MET A 55 15.55 1.44 -7.74
N PRO A 56 16.52 0.58 -7.40
CA PRO A 56 17.02 -0.45 -8.31
C PRO A 56 16.01 -1.57 -8.58
N MET A 57 14.90 -1.61 -7.83
CA MET A 57 13.87 -2.64 -7.96
C MET A 57 12.47 -2.03 -7.96
N VAL A 58 11.58 -2.67 -8.70
CA VAL A 58 10.14 -2.34 -8.72
C VAL A 58 9.41 -2.81 -7.46
N GLY A 59 8.23 -2.27 -7.23
CA GLY A 59 7.30 -2.76 -6.21
C GLY A 59 7.08 -1.80 -5.04
N GLY A 60 8.06 -1.03 -4.62
CA GLY A 60 7.96 -0.07 -3.51
C GLY A 60 7.26 -0.66 -2.27
N ASN A 61 6.31 0.09 -1.65
CA ASN A 61 5.50 -0.43 -0.54
C ASN A 61 4.58 -1.59 -0.94
N THR A 62 4.31 -1.76 -2.23
CA THR A 62 3.43 -2.84 -2.69
C THR A 62 4.01 -4.21 -2.42
N ILE A 63 5.31 -4.43 -2.65
CA ILE A 63 5.93 -5.74 -2.42
C ILE A 63 5.93 -6.16 -0.95
N ARG A 64 5.93 -5.21 -0.02
CA ARG A 64 5.95 -5.44 1.43
C ARG A 64 4.62 -5.82 2.05
N ALA A 65 3.55 -5.82 1.27
CA ALA A 65 2.24 -6.05 1.83
C ALA A 65 1.91 -7.51 2.02
N THR A 66 1.39 -7.80 3.17
CA THR A 66 1.11 -9.16 3.64
C THR A 66 -0.38 -9.49 3.76
N GLY A 67 -1.27 -8.50 3.71
CA GLY A 67 -2.72 -8.69 3.85
C GLY A 67 -3.38 -9.22 2.56
N GLY A 68 -4.14 -8.40 1.89
CA GLY A 68 -4.85 -8.72 0.65
C GLY A 68 -5.41 -7.48 -0.04
N ILE A 69 -6.34 -7.68 -0.95
CA ILE A 69 -7.09 -6.65 -1.69
C ILE A 69 -8.57 -6.79 -1.34
N ASN A 70 -9.18 -5.74 -0.79
CA ASN A 70 -10.60 -5.77 -0.47
C ASN A 70 -11.45 -5.63 -1.74
N ALA A 71 -12.43 -6.52 -1.90
CA ALA A 71 -13.45 -6.41 -2.93
C ALA A 71 -14.73 -7.13 -2.46
N ALA A 72 -15.88 -6.55 -2.73
CA ALA A 72 -17.18 -7.12 -2.45
C ALA A 72 -17.82 -7.67 -3.74
N GLU A 73 -18.78 -8.59 -3.56
CA GLU A 73 -19.57 -9.17 -4.66
C GLU A 73 -18.72 -9.89 -5.72
N THR A 74 -17.66 -10.57 -5.26
CA THR A 74 -16.73 -11.27 -6.17
C THR A 74 -17.15 -12.71 -6.43
N PRO A 75 -16.78 -13.29 -7.59
CA PRO A 75 -16.95 -14.72 -7.85
C PRO A 75 -16.28 -15.62 -6.80
N GLN A 76 -15.16 -15.17 -6.21
CA GLN A 76 -14.45 -15.88 -5.16
C GLN A 76 -15.27 -15.93 -3.87
N GLN A 77 -15.91 -14.83 -3.48
CA GLN A 77 -16.83 -14.81 -2.33
C GLN A 77 -18.03 -15.72 -2.58
N ALA A 78 -18.63 -15.67 -3.77
CA ALA A 78 -19.77 -16.53 -4.12
C ALA A 78 -19.41 -18.02 -4.00
N LYS A 79 -18.26 -18.47 -4.49
CA LYS A 79 -17.77 -19.86 -4.36
C LYS A 79 -17.58 -20.30 -2.92
N LEU A 80 -17.28 -19.37 -2.00
CA LEU A 80 -17.08 -19.63 -0.57
C LEU A 80 -18.35 -19.39 0.26
N GLY A 81 -19.50 -19.10 -0.36
CA GLY A 81 -20.75 -18.81 0.33
C GLY A 81 -20.71 -17.51 1.16
N ILE A 82 -19.77 -16.60 0.90
CA ILE A 82 -19.63 -15.34 1.61
C ILE A 82 -20.59 -14.32 1.03
N LYS A 83 -21.52 -13.84 1.86
CA LYS A 83 -22.43 -12.73 1.50
C LYS A 83 -21.80 -11.41 1.88
N ASP A 84 -21.65 -10.52 0.91
CA ASP A 84 -21.11 -9.17 1.08
C ASP A 84 -21.76 -8.24 0.04
N SER A 85 -21.58 -6.92 0.20
CA SER A 85 -22.07 -5.94 -0.77
C SER A 85 -21.14 -4.74 -0.87
N ILE A 86 -21.17 -4.08 -2.03
CA ILE A 86 -20.48 -2.82 -2.29
C ILE A 86 -20.92 -1.76 -1.27
N GLU A 87 -22.22 -1.70 -0.95
CA GLU A 87 -22.74 -0.76 0.04
C GLU A 87 -22.17 -1.02 1.44
N GLN A 88 -22.07 -2.29 1.88
CA GLN A 88 -21.47 -2.62 3.16
C GLN A 88 -19.97 -2.29 3.17
N MET A 89 -19.27 -2.56 2.08
CA MET A 89 -17.86 -2.18 1.93
C MET A 89 -17.66 -0.66 2.00
N TYR A 90 -18.57 0.12 1.39
CA TYR A 90 -18.57 1.58 1.48
C TYR A 90 -18.77 2.04 2.93
N LYS A 91 -19.79 1.52 3.64
CA LYS A 91 -20.06 1.86 5.05
C LYS A 91 -18.87 1.54 5.96
N ASP A 92 -18.26 0.36 5.79
CA ASP A 92 -17.08 -0.04 6.56
C ASP A 92 -15.90 0.91 6.29
N THR A 93 -15.67 1.27 5.02
CA THR A 93 -14.58 2.16 4.61
C THR A 93 -14.76 3.58 5.17
N MET A 94 -15.96 4.13 5.09
CA MET A 94 -16.29 5.45 5.67
C MET A 94 -16.10 5.44 7.19
N LYS A 95 -16.69 4.44 7.88
CA LYS A 95 -16.55 4.28 9.33
C LYS A 95 -15.10 4.10 9.75
N GLY A 96 -14.36 3.25 9.03
CA GLY A 96 -12.93 2.98 9.28
C GLY A 96 -12.05 4.22 9.11
N GLY A 97 -12.42 5.13 8.23
CA GLY A 97 -11.78 6.43 8.01
C GLY A 97 -12.31 7.55 8.90
N HIS A 98 -13.11 7.22 9.94
CA HIS A 98 -13.73 8.18 10.87
C HIS A 98 -14.63 9.19 10.17
N ASN A 99 -15.22 8.83 9.01
CA ASN A 99 -16.06 9.68 8.16
C ASN A 99 -15.35 10.98 7.67
N ARG A 100 -14.01 10.99 7.67
CA ARG A 100 -13.20 12.07 7.07
C ARG A 100 -12.91 11.84 5.60
N ASN A 101 -13.21 10.66 5.10
CA ASN A 101 -13.03 10.28 3.69
C ASN A 101 -13.83 11.21 2.76
N ASN A 102 -13.33 11.43 1.56
CA ASN A 102 -14.14 11.99 0.49
C ASN A 102 -15.13 10.90 -0.02
N PRO A 103 -16.45 11.09 0.16
CA PRO A 103 -17.44 10.06 -0.18
C PRO A 103 -17.40 9.62 -1.64
N GLU A 104 -17.12 10.56 -2.57
CA GLU A 104 -17.10 10.26 -4.00
C GLU A 104 -15.87 9.39 -4.36
N LEU A 105 -14.72 9.65 -3.75
CA LEU A 105 -13.53 8.82 -3.95
C LEU A 105 -13.73 7.41 -3.35
N VAL A 106 -14.42 7.29 -2.21
CA VAL A 106 -14.76 5.98 -1.63
C VAL A 106 -15.75 5.21 -2.50
N LYS A 107 -16.73 5.90 -3.13
CA LYS A 107 -17.64 5.26 -4.10
C LYS A 107 -16.86 4.69 -5.30
N VAL A 108 -15.92 5.49 -5.87
CA VAL A 108 -15.04 5.01 -6.96
C VAL A 108 -14.27 3.77 -6.52
N LEU A 109 -13.68 3.80 -5.31
CA LEU A 109 -12.95 2.68 -4.75
C LEU A 109 -13.81 1.42 -4.68
N CYS A 110 -14.98 1.50 -4.04
CA CYS A 110 -15.82 0.34 -3.76
C CYS A 110 -16.48 -0.23 -5.03
N ASN A 111 -16.93 0.64 -5.94
CA ASN A 111 -17.60 0.22 -7.16
C ASN A 111 -16.65 -0.49 -8.15
N ASN A 112 -15.37 -0.12 -8.15
CA ASN A 112 -14.39 -0.72 -9.06
C ASN A 112 -13.55 -1.85 -8.42
N ALA A 113 -13.84 -2.21 -7.17
CA ALA A 113 -13.05 -3.17 -6.39
C ALA A 113 -13.02 -4.57 -7.01
N ASN A 114 -14.19 -5.09 -7.37
CA ASN A 114 -14.30 -6.41 -8.00
C ASN A 114 -13.57 -6.44 -9.34
N ASP A 115 -13.84 -5.47 -10.20
CA ASP A 115 -13.20 -5.39 -11.52
C ASP A 115 -11.67 -5.32 -11.42
N ALA A 116 -11.15 -4.60 -10.43
CA ALA A 116 -9.70 -4.52 -10.19
C ALA A 116 -9.10 -5.88 -9.80
N VAL A 117 -9.78 -6.66 -8.94
CA VAL A 117 -9.33 -8.01 -8.58
C VAL A 117 -9.42 -8.96 -9.78
N GLN A 118 -10.55 -8.94 -10.53
CA GLN A 118 -10.71 -9.79 -11.71
C GLN A 118 -9.70 -9.42 -12.81
N TRP A 119 -9.38 -8.15 -12.98
CA TRP A 119 -8.34 -7.70 -13.91
C TRP A 119 -6.95 -8.28 -13.56
N LEU A 120 -6.56 -8.26 -12.27
CA LEU A 120 -5.31 -8.90 -11.84
C LEU A 120 -5.33 -10.42 -12.10
N ILE A 121 -6.47 -11.09 -11.85
CA ILE A 121 -6.63 -12.52 -12.14
C ILE A 121 -6.49 -12.78 -13.65
N LYS A 122 -7.08 -11.94 -14.49
CA LYS A 122 -6.96 -12.01 -15.96
C LYS A 122 -5.51 -11.81 -16.42
N LEU A 123 -4.71 -11.05 -15.69
CA LEU A 123 -3.26 -10.90 -15.93
C LEU A 123 -2.43 -12.09 -15.41
N GLY A 124 -3.07 -13.14 -14.85
CA GLY A 124 -2.41 -14.35 -14.35
C GLY A 124 -2.12 -14.36 -12.85
N GLY A 125 -2.65 -13.41 -12.08
CA GLY A 125 -2.48 -13.34 -10.63
C GLY A 125 -3.38 -14.32 -9.87
N ASN A 126 -2.90 -14.80 -8.73
CA ASN A 126 -3.64 -15.70 -7.84
C ASN A 126 -4.23 -14.92 -6.65
N PHE A 127 -5.56 -14.70 -6.65
CA PHE A 127 -6.28 -13.99 -5.59
C PHE A 127 -7.54 -14.74 -5.17
N ASN A 128 -7.45 -16.07 -5.01
CA ASN A 128 -8.60 -16.96 -4.79
C ASN A 128 -8.94 -17.24 -3.32
N ASP A 129 -8.06 -16.91 -2.37
CA ASP A 129 -8.38 -16.98 -0.94
C ASP A 129 -9.02 -15.66 -0.49
N VAL A 130 -10.06 -15.74 0.36
CA VAL A 130 -10.78 -14.56 0.88
C VAL A 130 -10.74 -14.56 2.40
N GLY A 131 -9.96 -13.65 2.97
CA GLY A 131 -9.76 -13.51 4.41
C GLY A 131 -10.55 -12.37 5.05
N PHE A 132 -10.45 -12.31 6.39
CA PHE A 132 -10.99 -11.24 7.22
C PHE A 132 -9.91 -10.25 7.62
N MET A 133 -10.24 -8.97 7.66
CA MET A 133 -9.37 -7.89 8.14
C MET A 133 -10.12 -7.03 9.15
N GLY A 134 -9.39 -6.46 10.10
CA GLY A 134 -9.95 -5.63 11.17
C GLY A 134 -10.73 -4.42 10.63
N GLY A 135 -11.84 -4.12 11.28
CA GLY A 135 -12.76 -3.04 10.88
C GLY A 135 -13.70 -3.39 9.72
N ALA A 136 -13.56 -4.56 9.08
CA ALA A 136 -14.51 -5.02 8.07
C ALA A 136 -15.66 -5.82 8.68
N THR A 137 -16.87 -5.69 8.12
CA THR A 137 -18.03 -6.48 8.53
C THR A 137 -17.95 -7.91 8.00
N ASN A 138 -17.49 -8.09 6.76
CA ASN A 138 -17.46 -9.37 6.06
C ASN A 138 -16.06 -9.76 5.58
N LYS A 139 -15.83 -11.06 5.29
CA LYS A 139 -14.63 -11.55 4.62
C LYS A 139 -14.63 -11.02 3.19
N ARG A 140 -13.67 -10.15 2.84
CA ARG A 140 -13.55 -9.53 1.51
C ARG A 140 -12.11 -9.30 1.06
N CYS A 141 -11.14 -9.73 1.85
CA CYS A 141 -9.74 -9.48 1.58
C CYS A 141 -9.14 -10.60 0.74
N HIS A 142 -9.03 -10.38 -0.58
CA HIS A 142 -8.52 -11.34 -1.57
C HIS A 142 -7.00 -11.41 -1.49
N ARG A 143 -6.48 -12.63 -1.47
CA ARG A 143 -5.05 -12.95 -1.32
C ARG A 143 -4.70 -14.26 -2.04
N PRO A 144 -3.42 -14.58 -2.23
CA PRO A 144 -3.03 -15.86 -2.83
C PRO A 144 -3.57 -17.05 -2.04
N THR A 145 -3.84 -18.14 -2.74
CA THR A 145 -4.33 -19.39 -2.16
C THR A 145 -3.48 -19.84 -0.98
N GLY A 146 -4.16 -20.17 0.14
CA GLY A 146 -3.53 -20.55 1.41
C GLY A 146 -3.06 -19.37 2.24
N GLY A 147 -3.51 -18.16 1.95
CA GLY A 147 -3.24 -16.99 2.77
C GLY A 147 -1.81 -16.46 2.69
N ALA A 148 -1.13 -16.67 1.58
CA ALA A 148 0.20 -16.09 1.36
C ALA A 148 0.16 -14.55 1.25
N ALA A 149 1.30 -13.91 1.43
CA ALA A 149 1.43 -12.46 1.32
C ALA A 149 1.04 -11.96 -0.08
N VAL A 150 0.18 -10.94 -0.14
CA VAL A 150 -0.38 -10.45 -1.41
C VAL A 150 0.60 -9.60 -2.22
N GLY A 151 1.52 -8.92 -1.56
CA GLY A 151 2.42 -7.96 -2.21
C GLY A 151 3.28 -8.55 -3.31
N PRO A 152 4.01 -9.64 -3.05
CA PRO A 152 4.81 -10.31 -4.07
C PRO A 152 3.98 -10.77 -5.27
N GLU A 153 2.75 -11.25 -5.05
CA GLU A 153 1.87 -11.68 -6.14
C GLU A 153 1.41 -10.50 -7.01
N VAL A 154 1.00 -9.38 -6.39
CA VAL A 154 0.62 -8.17 -7.14
C VAL A 154 1.80 -7.64 -7.97
N VAL A 155 2.98 -7.53 -7.36
CA VAL A 155 4.17 -6.99 -8.04
C VAL A 155 4.57 -7.90 -9.19
N LYS A 156 4.64 -9.22 -8.98
CA LYS A 156 4.94 -10.20 -10.03
C LYS A 156 3.94 -10.09 -11.19
N THR A 157 2.65 -10.07 -10.88
CA THR A 157 1.59 -10.00 -11.90
C THR A 157 1.70 -8.74 -12.74
N LEU A 158 1.87 -7.58 -12.10
CA LEU A 158 1.98 -6.30 -12.80
C LEU A 158 3.30 -6.16 -13.55
N PHE A 159 4.41 -6.59 -12.96
CA PHE A 159 5.72 -6.54 -13.62
C PHE A 159 5.74 -7.42 -14.87
N ASN A 160 5.24 -8.65 -14.80
CA ASN A 160 5.09 -9.51 -15.97
C ASN A 160 4.21 -8.86 -17.05
N ALA A 161 3.17 -8.13 -16.65
CA ALA A 161 2.30 -7.42 -17.58
C ALA A 161 3.00 -6.23 -18.26
N VAL A 162 3.86 -5.51 -17.54
CA VAL A 162 4.73 -4.44 -18.07
C VAL A 162 5.71 -5.00 -19.09
N GLU A 163 6.42 -6.08 -18.74
CA GLU A 163 7.39 -6.77 -19.61
C GLU A 163 6.74 -7.31 -20.90
N ALA A 164 5.59 -8.00 -20.77
CA ALA A 164 4.86 -8.56 -21.91
C ALA A 164 4.41 -7.48 -22.92
N ARG A 165 4.21 -6.23 -22.45
CA ARG A 165 3.83 -5.08 -23.28
C ARG A 165 5.02 -4.25 -23.75
N LYS A 166 6.24 -4.62 -23.32
CA LYS A 166 7.48 -3.89 -23.61
C LYS A 166 7.37 -2.40 -23.25
N ILE A 167 6.72 -2.10 -22.10
CA ILE A 167 6.63 -0.73 -21.58
C ILE A 167 8.03 -0.33 -21.10
N ASP A 168 8.48 0.86 -21.48
CA ASP A 168 9.77 1.41 -21.07
C ASP A 168 9.78 1.66 -19.55
N LEU A 169 10.54 0.86 -18.82
CA LEU A 169 10.71 0.91 -17.37
C LEU A 169 12.18 1.18 -17.04
N ARG A 170 12.44 2.31 -16.35
CA ARG A 170 13.78 2.73 -15.97
C ARG A 170 13.89 2.76 -14.46
N THR A 171 14.70 1.88 -13.91
CA THR A 171 15.12 1.88 -12.50
C THR A 171 16.33 2.82 -12.29
N ASP A 172 16.73 3.01 -11.03
CA ASP A 172 17.85 3.89 -10.64
C ASP A 172 17.76 5.29 -11.27
N SER A 173 16.53 5.72 -11.55
CA SER A 173 16.19 6.94 -12.27
C SER A 173 15.18 7.75 -11.46
N GLN A 174 15.58 8.94 -10.99
CA GLN A 174 14.75 9.78 -10.13
C GLN A 174 14.16 10.96 -10.90
N VAL A 175 12.85 11.12 -10.86
CA VAL A 175 12.22 12.38 -11.29
C VAL A 175 12.53 13.45 -10.25
N VAL A 176 13.24 14.49 -10.68
CA VAL A 176 13.72 15.59 -9.82
C VAL A 176 12.92 16.88 -10.02
N ASP A 177 12.21 17.00 -11.14
CA ASP A 177 11.37 18.17 -11.44
C ASP A 177 10.26 17.86 -12.42
N LEU A 178 9.21 18.72 -12.46
CA LEU A 178 8.14 18.70 -13.46
C LEU A 178 8.39 19.79 -14.50
N ILE A 179 8.19 19.47 -15.76
CA ILE A 179 8.21 20.45 -16.86
C ILE A 179 6.81 21.06 -16.99
N VAL A 180 6.70 22.37 -16.82
CA VAL A 180 5.44 23.10 -16.93
C VAL A 180 5.47 23.99 -18.17
N LYS A 181 4.44 23.89 -19.02
CA LYS A 181 4.25 24.73 -20.22
C LYS A 181 2.84 25.28 -20.23
N ASN A 182 2.70 26.59 -20.30
CA ASN A 182 1.39 27.28 -20.35
C ASN A 182 0.42 26.85 -19.21
N GLY A 183 0.94 26.64 -18.00
CA GLY A 183 0.15 26.21 -16.84
C GLY A 183 -0.21 24.71 -16.80
N ALA A 184 0.21 23.92 -17.78
CA ALA A 184 0.01 22.48 -17.82
C ALA A 184 1.34 21.73 -17.50
N VAL A 185 1.24 20.58 -16.84
CA VAL A 185 2.39 19.67 -16.71
C VAL A 185 2.60 18.95 -18.04
N ALA A 186 3.78 19.13 -18.62
CA ALA A 186 4.14 18.73 -19.98
C ALA A 186 5.37 17.82 -20.04
N GLY A 187 5.78 17.22 -18.92
CA GLY A 187 6.91 16.32 -18.84
C GLY A 187 7.61 16.32 -17.51
N VAL A 188 8.76 15.70 -17.46
CA VAL A 188 9.60 15.54 -16.26
C VAL A 188 11.07 15.76 -16.56
N LYS A 189 11.86 16.15 -15.51
CA LYS A 189 13.31 16.06 -15.50
C LYS A 189 13.71 14.85 -14.68
N VAL A 190 14.53 14.01 -15.28
CA VAL A 190 14.99 12.75 -14.70
C VAL A 190 16.48 12.82 -14.45
N LYS A 191 16.91 12.41 -13.26
CA LYS A 191 18.31 12.17 -12.93
C LYS A 191 18.56 10.66 -12.96
N ASP A 192 19.47 10.19 -13.83
CA ASP A 192 19.86 8.79 -13.94
C ASP A 192 20.89 8.37 -12.87
N GLU A 193 21.32 7.10 -12.91
CA GLU A 193 22.30 6.52 -11.99
C GLU A 193 23.66 7.22 -12.01
N ASP A 194 24.07 7.75 -13.15
CA ASP A 194 25.31 8.51 -13.31
C ASP A 194 25.20 9.97 -12.84
N GLY A 195 24.01 10.38 -12.38
CA GLY A 195 23.71 11.74 -11.93
C GLY A 195 23.43 12.73 -13.06
N LYS A 196 23.37 12.28 -14.32
CA LYS A 196 23.03 13.10 -15.47
C LYS A 196 21.55 13.42 -15.48
N VAL A 197 21.21 14.69 -15.70
CA VAL A 197 19.82 15.13 -15.82
C VAL A 197 19.42 15.24 -17.28
N TYR A 198 18.27 14.66 -17.64
CA TYR A 198 17.66 14.74 -18.96
C TYR A 198 16.16 15.03 -18.86
N GLU A 199 15.56 15.44 -19.97
CA GLU A 199 14.15 15.81 -20.02
C GLU A 199 13.35 14.82 -20.86
N ILE A 200 12.16 14.45 -20.36
CA ILE A 200 11.13 13.72 -21.11
C ILE A 200 9.90 14.62 -21.21
N ASN A 201 9.59 15.12 -22.41
CA ASN A 201 8.31 15.79 -22.65
C ASN A 201 7.20 14.76 -22.79
N SER A 202 6.01 15.06 -22.27
CA SER A 202 4.86 14.16 -22.37
C SER A 202 3.54 14.91 -22.39
N LYS A 203 2.48 14.26 -22.88
CA LYS A 203 1.11 14.80 -22.88
C LYS A 203 0.48 14.76 -21.49
N ALA A 204 0.91 13.80 -20.67
CA ALA A 204 0.48 13.63 -19.29
C ALA A 204 1.57 13.03 -18.42
N VAL A 205 1.55 13.39 -17.13
CA VAL A 205 2.40 12.82 -16.07
C VAL A 205 1.50 12.23 -15.00
N VAL A 206 1.77 10.98 -14.62
CA VAL A 206 1.09 10.27 -13.54
C VAL A 206 2.03 10.19 -12.34
N ASN A 207 1.69 10.88 -11.27
CA ASN A 207 2.41 10.77 -10.00
C ASN A 207 1.91 9.54 -9.23
N ALA A 208 2.73 8.49 -9.18
CA ALA A 208 2.50 7.26 -8.42
C ALA A 208 3.68 6.97 -7.48
N ALA A 209 4.38 8.00 -7.01
CA ALA A 209 5.62 7.93 -6.25
C ALA A 209 5.45 7.42 -4.80
N GLY A 210 4.23 7.05 -4.39
CA GLY A 210 3.95 6.55 -3.05
C GLY A 210 3.88 7.64 -1.97
N GLY A 211 3.79 7.21 -0.71
CA GLY A 211 3.68 8.10 0.44
C GLY A 211 5.04 8.57 0.99
N PHE A 212 5.00 9.11 2.22
CA PHE A 212 6.20 9.65 2.88
C PHE A 212 6.54 8.96 4.21
N ALA A 213 5.91 7.85 4.52
CA ALA A 213 6.06 7.17 5.82
C ALA A 213 7.44 6.49 6.03
N GLY A 214 8.30 6.43 5.00
CA GLY A 214 9.73 6.07 5.11
C GLY A 214 10.64 7.26 5.47
N ASN A 215 10.11 8.49 5.47
CA ASN A 215 10.84 9.72 5.81
C ASN A 215 10.54 10.13 7.26
N ASN A 216 11.32 9.61 8.22
CA ASN A 216 11.12 9.87 9.64
C ASN A 216 11.18 11.37 10.01
N ALA A 217 11.97 12.16 9.29
CA ALA A 217 12.05 13.60 9.52
C ALA A 217 10.74 14.30 9.14
N MET A 218 10.18 13.95 7.98
CA MET A 218 8.89 14.49 7.51
C MET A 218 7.74 14.03 8.40
N VAL A 219 7.69 12.74 8.76
CA VAL A 219 6.70 12.20 9.70
C VAL A 219 6.75 12.91 11.05
N SER A 220 7.94 13.08 11.63
CA SER A 220 8.11 13.71 12.93
C SER A 220 7.78 15.21 12.91
N LYS A 221 8.02 15.89 11.78
CA LYS A 221 7.64 17.29 11.59
C LYS A 221 6.12 17.46 11.58
N ILE A 222 5.40 16.54 10.94
CA ILE A 222 3.94 16.60 10.82
C ILE A 222 3.27 16.11 12.12
N ILE A 223 3.76 14.99 12.69
CA ILE A 223 3.23 14.40 13.93
C ILE A 223 4.38 14.13 14.92
N PRO A 224 4.71 15.10 15.80
CA PRO A 224 5.85 15.00 16.72
C PRO A 224 5.82 13.74 17.62
N ARG A 225 4.64 13.25 18.00
CA ARG A 225 4.48 12.02 18.81
C ARG A 225 4.97 10.74 18.13
N LEU A 226 5.16 10.75 16.81
CA LEU A 226 5.69 9.61 16.05
C LEU A 226 7.22 9.65 15.89
N LYS A 227 7.89 10.61 16.51
CA LYS A 227 9.36 10.68 16.51
C LYS A 227 9.94 9.43 17.15
N GLY A 228 10.85 8.79 16.44
CA GLY A 228 11.54 7.57 16.91
C GLY A 228 10.78 6.26 16.65
N PHE A 229 9.55 6.31 16.14
CA PHE A 229 8.86 5.08 15.74
C PHE A 229 9.57 4.40 14.57
N ALA A 230 9.62 3.05 14.63
CA ALA A 230 10.01 2.26 13.47
C ALA A 230 9.01 2.46 12.32
N THR A 231 9.38 2.05 11.11
CA THR A 231 8.50 2.11 9.94
C THR A 231 8.47 0.77 9.20
N THR A 232 7.29 0.41 8.70
CA THR A 232 7.12 -0.75 7.82
C THR A 232 7.40 -0.43 6.35
N ASN A 233 7.71 0.84 6.06
CA ASN A 233 7.78 1.32 4.69
C ASN A 233 9.08 0.95 3.98
N HIS A 234 9.00 0.91 2.65
CA HIS A 234 10.16 0.82 1.78
C HIS A 234 11.02 2.10 1.91
N PRO A 235 12.36 2.01 1.90
CA PRO A 235 13.23 3.19 1.97
C PRO A 235 12.92 4.26 0.93
N GLY A 236 12.39 3.86 -0.24
CA GLY A 236 11.95 4.77 -1.30
C GLY A 236 10.68 5.59 -0.99
N ALA A 237 9.96 5.33 0.10
CA ALA A 237 8.75 6.08 0.46
C ALA A 237 9.08 7.39 1.18
N THR A 238 9.72 8.32 0.48
CA THR A 238 10.34 9.55 1.02
C THR A 238 9.51 10.82 0.80
N GLY A 239 8.37 10.73 0.09
CA GLY A 239 7.51 11.88 -0.16
C GLY A 239 7.89 12.72 -1.39
N ASP A 240 8.75 12.22 -2.28
CA ASP A 240 9.20 12.94 -3.48
C ASP A 240 8.03 13.42 -4.34
N GLY A 241 7.00 12.58 -4.50
CA GLY A 241 5.79 12.94 -5.25
C GLY A 241 5.04 14.13 -4.66
N LEU A 242 5.07 14.32 -3.35
CA LEU A 242 4.49 15.49 -2.69
C LEU A 242 5.31 16.75 -2.99
N LEU A 243 6.64 16.66 -2.86
CA LEU A 243 7.55 17.77 -3.14
C LEU A 243 7.45 18.23 -4.61
N LEU A 244 7.32 17.30 -5.55
CA LEU A 244 7.06 17.61 -6.96
C LEU A 244 5.72 18.32 -7.15
N SER A 245 4.67 17.85 -6.46
CA SER A 245 3.32 18.41 -6.55
C SER A 245 3.23 19.81 -5.93
N GLU A 246 3.99 20.09 -4.88
CA GLU A 246 4.08 21.43 -4.27
C GLU A 246 4.58 22.47 -5.25
N LYS A 247 5.55 22.14 -6.11
CA LYS A 247 6.10 23.05 -7.13
C LYS A 247 5.07 23.54 -8.14
N VAL A 248 4.04 22.75 -8.38
CA VAL A 248 2.92 23.10 -9.30
C VAL A 248 1.68 23.57 -8.54
N LYS A 249 1.83 23.93 -7.25
CA LYS A 249 0.75 24.43 -6.39
C LYS A 249 -0.43 23.45 -6.27
N ALA A 250 -0.17 22.15 -6.24
CA ALA A 250 -1.19 21.16 -5.94
C ALA A 250 -1.75 21.37 -4.53
N ALA A 251 -3.04 21.14 -4.32
CA ALA A 251 -3.65 21.09 -3.01
C ALA A 251 -3.36 19.74 -2.33
N PHE A 252 -3.25 19.76 -1.01
CA PHE A 252 -3.06 18.57 -0.19
C PHE A 252 -4.23 18.41 0.78
N VAL A 253 -4.55 17.17 1.14
CA VAL A 253 -5.59 16.83 2.12
C VAL A 253 -5.09 15.77 3.09
N ASP A 254 -5.62 15.77 4.31
CA ASP A 254 -5.36 14.77 5.37
C ASP A 254 -3.87 14.54 5.71
N MET A 255 -2.99 15.52 5.48
CA MET A 255 -1.54 15.38 5.70
C MET A 255 -1.19 15.03 7.16
N ASP A 256 -2.04 15.41 8.11
CA ASP A 256 -1.92 15.10 9.54
C ASP A 256 -2.40 13.67 9.88
N GLN A 257 -2.86 12.90 8.90
CA GLN A 257 -3.36 11.54 9.11
C GLN A 257 -2.30 10.52 8.70
N ILE A 258 -1.58 10.01 9.68
CA ILE A 258 -0.55 8.95 9.51
C ILE A 258 -0.95 7.75 10.34
N GLN A 259 -1.13 6.60 9.69
CA GLN A 259 -1.50 5.35 10.35
C GLN A 259 -0.28 4.66 10.93
N THR A 260 -0.39 4.16 12.16
CA THR A 260 0.51 3.15 12.69
C THR A 260 -0.07 1.75 12.47
N HIS A 261 0.79 0.76 12.18
CA HIS A 261 0.41 -0.65 12.22
C HIS A 261 0.68 -1.20 13.62
N PRO A 262 -0.32 -1.80 14.29
CA PRO A 262 -0.19 -2.17 15.70
C PRO A 262 0.79 -3.31 15.97
N THR A 263 1.08 -4.15 14.97
CA THR A 263 1.81 -5.40 15.17
C THR A 263 3.07 -5.46 14.31
N VAL A 264 4.13 -4.79 14.78
CA VAL A 264 5.44 -4.73 14.12
C VAL A 264 6.50 -5.16 15.11
N VAL A 265 7.48 -5.93 14.66
CA VAL A 265 8.67 -6.27 15.45
C VAL A 265 9.60 -5.08 15.44
N GLU A 266 9.80 -4.45 16.59
CA GLU A 266 10.49 -3.16 16.71
C GLU A 266 11.92 -3.21 16.15
N THR A 267 12.66 -4.25 16.49
CA THR A 267 14.08 -4.39 16.15
C THR A 267 14.35 -4.56 14.66
N THR A 268 13.37 -5.09 13.91
CA THR A 268 13.54 -5.43 12.49
C THR A 268 12.63 -4.63 11.56
N GLY A 269 11.61 -3.93 12.09
CA GLY A 269 10.57 -3.29 11.29
C GLY A 269 9.65 -4.29 10.55
N VAL A 270 9.78 -5.59 10.82
CA VAL A 270 8.95 -6.62 10.18
C VAL A 270 7.52 -6.51 10.67
N MET A 271 6.61 -6.33 9.73
CA MET A 271 5.18 -6.28 10.02
C MET A 271 4.60 -7.68 10.14
N VAL A 272 4.00 -8.01 11.30
CA VAL A 272 3.17 -9.20 11.44
C VAL A 272 1.79 -8.88 10.87
N THR A 273 1.42 -9.61 9.82
CA THR A 273 0.17 -9.34 9.09
C THR A 273 -1.06 -9.36 9.99
N GLU A 274 -1.97 -8.43 9.76
CA GLU A 274 -3.27 -8.38 10.45
C GLU A 274 -4.09 -9.67 10.26
N ALA A 275 -3.83 -10.42 9.20
CA ALA A 275 -4.47 -11.71 8.94
C ALA A 275 -4.23 -12.74 10.06
N VAL A 276 -3.13 -12.64 10.83
CA VAL A 276 -2.89 -13.52 11.99
C VAL A 276 -3.95 -13.29 13.05
N ARG A 277 -4.29 -12.01 13.35
CA ARG A 277 -5.40 -11.65 14.26
C ARG A 277 -6.75 -12.05 13.66
N GLY A 278 -6.94 -11.83 12.35
CA GLY A 278 -8.13 -12.23 11.62
C GLY A 278 -8.40 -13.74 11.63
N ASN A 279 -7.34 -14.55 11.69
CA ASN A 279 -7.41 -16.01 11.76
C ASN A 279 -7.49 -16.56 13.20
N GLY A 280 -7.50 -15.69 14.21
CA GLY A 280 -7.78 -16.10 15.58
C GLY A 280 -6.77 -15.67 16.65
N ALA A 281 -5.57 -15.18 16.28
CA ALA A 281 -4.60 -14.72 17.27
C ALA A 281 -5.14 -13.60 18.17
N VAL A 282 -4.62 -13.53 19.39
CA VAL A 282 -4.97 -12.53 20.40
C VAL A 282 -3.75 -11.71 20.81
N LEU A 283 -3.99 -10.56 21.46
CA LEU A 283 -2.92 -9.72 22.02
C LEU A 283 -2.86 -9.89 23.53
N ILE A 284 -1.69 -10.29 24.02
CA ILE A 284 -1.40 -10.53 25.44
C ILE A 284 -0.41 -9.48 25.95
N ASN A 285 -0.72 -8.84 27.06
CA ASN A 285 0.15 -7.89 27.70
C ASN A 285 1.19 -8.57 28.62
N LYS A 286 2.06 -7.78 29.24
CA LYS A 286 3.12 -8.25 30.16
C LYS A 286 2.57 -9.00 31.38
N GLU A 287 1.33 -8.72 31.77
CA GLU A 287 0.61 -9.37 32.85
C GLU A 287 -0.03 -10.71 32.45
N GLY A 288 0.12 -11.17 31.21
CA GLY A 288 -0.46 -12.42 30.70
C GLY A 288 -1.96 -12.32 30.40
N LYS A 289 -2.48 -11.12 30.15
CA LYS A 289 -3.91 -10.84 29.94
C LYS A 289 -4.19 -10.24 28.58
N ARG A 290 -5.36 -10.54 28.01
CA ARG A 290 -5.97 -9.77 26.92
C ARG A 290 -6.43 -8.42 27.45
N PHE A 291 -6.42 -7.38 26.62
CA PHE A 291 -6.71 -6.00 27.04
C PHE A 291 -7.54 -5.19 26.07
N PHE A 292 -7.77 -5.68 24.86
CA PHE A 292 -8.50 -4.93 23.81
C PHE A 292 -9.04 -5.88 22.74
N ASP A 293 -10.04 -5.44 21.96
CA ASP A 293 -10.52 -6.13 20.76
C ASP A 293 -9.45 -6.07 19.66
N GLU A 294 -8.84 -7.21 19.39
CA GLU A 294 -7.76 -7.34 18.42
C GLU A 294 -8.19 -7.12 16.97
N LEU A 295 -9.49 -7.19 16.69
CA LEU A 295 -10.08 -6.98 15.37
C LEU A 295 -10.63 -5.56 15.18
N ASN A 296 -10.41 -4.67 16.12
CA ASN A 296 -10.72 -3.26 15.97
C ASN A 296 -9.78 -2.59 14.93
N THR A 297 -10.01 -1.32 14.62
CA THR A 297 -9.19 -0.56 13.65
C THR A 297 -7.72 -0.44 14.11
N ARG A 298 -6.81 -0.26 13.17
CA ARG A 298 -5.36 -0.25 13.45
C ARG A 298 -4.95 0.84 14.42
N ASP A 299 -5.52 2.03 14.28
CA ASP A 299 -5.29 3.17 15.17
C ASP A 299 -5.76 2.88 16.60
N ALA A 300 -6.95 2.27 16.76
CA ALA A 300 -7.49 1.89 18.06
C ALA A 300 -6.63 0.81 18.73
N VAL A 301 -6.26 -0.25 18.00
CA VAL A 301 -5.37 -1.31 18.52
C VAL A 301 -3.98 -0.76 18.85
N SER A 302 -3.42 0.11 17.99
CA SER A 302 -2.12 0.77 18.26
C SER A 302 -2.18 1.60 19.54
N ALA A 303 -3.23 2.40 19.72
CA ALA A 303 -3.41 3.20 20.93
C ALA A 303 -3.55 2.31 22.18
N ALA A 304 -4.23 1.18 22.09
CA ALA A 304 -4.38 0.24 23.19
C ALA A 304 -3.04 -0.44 23.58
N ILE A 305 -2.20 -0.80 22.60
CA ILE A 305 -0.86 -1.34 22.86
C ILE A 305 0.04 -0.29 23.52
N LEU A 306 0.07 0.94 23.00
CA LEU A 306 0.89 2.02 23.56
C LEU A 306 0.49 2.41 25.00
N LYS A 307 -0.74 2.11 25.42
CA LYS A 307 -1.20 2.30 26.81
C LYS A 307 -0.74 1.17 27.76
N GLN A 308 -0.23 0.04 27.24
CA GLN A 308 0.31 -0.99 28.11
C GLN A 308 1.61 -0.51 28.75
N THR A 309 1.95 -1.08 29.92
CA THR A 309 3.11 -0.68 30.73
C THR A 309 4.42 -0.60 29.95
N THR A 310 4.60 -1.50 28.98
CA THR A 310 5.81 -1.56 28.16
C THR A 310 5.68 -0.91 26.80
N GLY A 311 4.48 -0.46 26.39
CA GLY A 311 4.18 -0.04 25.02
C GLY A 311 4.21 -1.19 23.99
N HIS A 312 4.23 -2.44 24.47
CA HIS A 312 4.30 -3.66 23.66
C HIS A 312 3.18 -4.64 24.02
N ALA A 313 2.96 -5.61 23.13
CA ALA A 313 2.10 -6.75 23.38
C ALA A 313 2.71 -7.99 22.72
N TYR A 314 2.29 -9.16 23.14
CA TYR A 314 2.57 -10.41 22.47
C TYR A 314 1.40 -10.79 21.57
N MET A 315 1.64 -10.93 20.26
CA MET A 315 0.68 -11.60 19.39
C MET A 315 0.78 -13.08 19.63
N PHE A 316 -0.23 -13.62 20.35
CA PHE A 316 -0.29 -15.00 20.80
C PHE A 316 -1.21 -15.83 19.91
N PHE A 317 -0.76 -17.02 19.53
CA PHE A 317 -1.53 -17.96 18.71
C PHE A 317 -1.11 -19.41 18.94
N ASP A 318 -1.94 -20.34 18.50
CA ASP A 318 -1.72 -21.77 18.59
C ASP A 318 -1.41 -22.42 17.23
N ASP A 319 -1.27 -23.75 17.20
CA ASP A 319 -0.91 -24.49 15.99
C ASP A 319 -2.03 -24.48 14.92
N ASP A 320 -3.31 -24.36 15.35
CA ASP A 320 -4.42 -24.24 14.41
C ASP A 320 -4.40 -22.90 13.66
N VAL A 321 -4.06 -21.81 14.35
CA VAL A 321 -3.84 -20.51 13.71
C VAL A 321 -2.61 -20.57 12.80
N ARG A 322 -1.51 -21.16 13.26
CA ARG A 322 -0.29 -21.35 12.47
C ARG A 322 -0.59 -22.03 11.14
N LYS A 323 -1.26 -23.18 11.16
CA LYS A 323 -1.60 -23.97 9.97
C LYS A 323 -2.57 -23.27 9.02
N SER A 324 -3.36 -22.33 9.54
CA SER A 324 -4.37 -21.62 8.77
C SER A 324 -3.82 -20.51 7.86
N LEU A 325 -2.54 -20.14 8.00
CA LEU A 325 -1.97 -18.98 7.32
C LEU A 325 -0.49 -19.18 6.96
N LYS A 326 -0.19 -19.45 5.69
CA LYS A 326 1.19 -19.68 5.21
C LYS A 326 2.18 -18.55 5.54
N ALA A 327 1.71 -17.30 5.70
CA ALA A 327 2.57 -16.18 6.07
C ALA A 327 3.29 -16.40 7.41
N ILE A 328 2.69 -17.16 8.34
CA ILE A 328 3.27 -17.45 9.66
C ILE A 328 4.55 -18.28 9.55
N GLU A 329 4.63 -19.20 8.58
CA GLU A 329 5.84 -19.99 8.35
C GLU A 329 7.05 -19.12 7.97
N GLY A 330 6.80 -17.98 7.31
CA GLY A 330 7.83 -16.98 7.03
C GLY A 330 8.39 -16.37 8.31
N TYR A 331 7.54 -16.07 9.29
CA TYR A 331 7.97 -15.51 10.59
C TYR A 331 8.74 -16.53 11.42
N ILE A 332 8.31 -17.80 11.44
CA ILE A 332 8.98 -18.88 12.18
C ILE A 332 10.40 -19.11 11.68
N LYS A 333 10.63 -18.93 10.37
CA LYS A 333 11.97 -19.07 9.77
C LYS A 333 12.91 -17.89 10.08
N MET A 334 12.40 -16.77 10.62
CA MET A 334 13.23 -15.64 11.01
C MET A 334 13.81 -15.87 12.42
N PRO A 335 15.15 -15.90 12.58
CA PRO A 335 15.77 -16.18 13.88
C PRO A 335 15.30 -15.20 14.97
N GLY A 336 14.88 -15.74 16.10
CA GLY A 336 14.48 -14.97 17.29
C GLY A 336 13.15 -14.20 17.17
N MET A 337 12.44 -14.27 16.05
CA MET A 337 11.20 -13.55 15.87
C MET A 337 10.00 -14.19 16.59
N VAL A 338 9.93 -15.54 16.60
CA VAL A 338 8.80 -16.29 17.17
C VAL A 338 9.22 -17.01 18.43
N ILE A 339 8.57 -16.70 19.53
CA ILE A 339 8.66 -17.42 20.79
C ILE A 339 7.77 -18.64 20.70
N GLN A 340 8.25 -19.80 21.11
CA GLN A 340 7.50 -21.06 21.09
C GLN A 340 7.48 -21.73 22.46
N GLY A 341 6.45 -22.53 22.72
CA GLY A 341 6.33 -23.40 23.86
C GLY A 341 5.46 -24.62 23.56
N LYS A 342 5.86 -25.79 24.04
CA LYS A 342 5.10 -27.04 23.88
C LYS A 342 3.76 -27.01 24.59
N ASP A 343 3.65 -26.18 25.64
CA ASP A 343 2.45 -25.94 26.43
C ASP A 343 2.39 -24.48 26.92
N LEU A 344 1.31 -24.12 27.65
CA LEU A 344 1.10 -22.75 28.15
C LEU A 344 2.11 -22.31 29.20
N ASP A 345 2.69 -23.26 29.97
CA ASP A 345 3.71 -22.95 30.99
C ASP A 345 5.02 -22.55 30.32
N GLU A 346 5.45 -23.33 29.34
CA GLU A 346 6.69 -23.07 28.63
C GLU A 346 6.63 -21.80 27.81
N VAL A 347 5.54 -21.57 27.04
CA VAL A 347 5.42 -20.33 26.27
C VAL A 347 5.34 -19.11 27.18
N ALA A 348 4.62 -19.16 28.30
CA ALA A 348 4.55 -18.08 29.28
C ALA A 348 5.94 -17.76 29.87
N LYS A 349 6.70 -18.79 30.23
CA LYS A 349 8.09 -18.66 30.70
C LYS A 349 8.95 -17.96 29.64
N ASN A 350 8.86 -18.40 28.37
CA ASN A 350 9.65 -17.87 27.29
C ASN A 350 9.23 -16.44 26.94
N MET A 351 7.95 -16.08 27.09
CA MET A 351 7.44 -14.70 26.98
C MET A 351 7.81 -13.83 28.20
N GLY A 352 8.19 -14.44 29.31
CA GLY A 352 8.42 -13.74 30.58
C GLY A 352 7.13 -13.11 31.15
N VAL A 353 5.99 -13.80 31.05
CA VAL A 353 4.70 -13.43 31.63
C VAL A 353 4.24 -14.43 32.69
N PRO A 354 3.35 -14.02 33.64
CA PRO A 354 2.83 -14.95 34.67
C PRO A 354 2.02 -16.09 34.01
N ALA A 355 2.50 -17.34 34.15
CA ALA A 355 1.88 -18.52 33.56
C ALA A 355 0.43 -18.74 34.04
N ALA A 356 0.17 -18.50 35.35
CA ALA A 356 -1.16 -18.63 35.92
C ALA A 356 -2.17 -17.65 35.21
N ASN A 357 -1.75 -16.43 34.96
CA ASN A 357 -2.59 -15.45 34.28
C ASN A 357 -2.84 -15.81 32.80
N LEU A 358 -1.79 -16.26 32.09
CA LEU A 358 -1.94 -16.68 30.69
C LEU A 358 -2.89 -17.87 30.57
N LYS A 359 -2.75 -18.88 31.44
CA LYS A 359 -3.66 -20.05 31.49
C LYS A 359 -5.10 -19.63 31.75
N ALA A 360 -5.33 -18.76 32.73
CA ALA A 360 -6.67 -18.24 33.06
C ALA A 360 -7.25 -17.47 31.88
N THR A 361 -6.45 -16.64 31.21
CA THR A 361 -6.84 -15.86 30.01
C THR A 361 -7.24 -16.78 28.86
N MET A 362 -6.45 -17.83 28.57
CA MET A 362 -6.76 -18.76 27.49
C MET A 362 -7.97 -19.63 27.79
N ALA A 363 -8.12 -20.09 29.04
CA ALA A 363 -9.31 -20.84 29.48
C ALA A 363 -10.58 -20.00 29.37
N GLN A 364 -10.53 -18.71 29.74
CA GLN A 364 -11.67 -17.80 29.57
C GLN A 364 -11.98 -17.54 28.10
N TYR A 365 -10.95 -17.29 27.28
CA TYR A 365 -11.14 -17.07 25.83
C TYR A 365 -11.79 -18.27 25.14
N ALA A 366 -11.41 -19.50 25.50
CA ALA A 366 -12.03 -20.72 24.95
C ALA A 366 -13.51 -20.85 25.34
N LYS A 367 -13.87 -20.49 26.59
CA LYS A 367 -15.29 -20.43 27.04
C LYS A 367 -16.08 -19.37 26.27
N ASP A 368 -15.51 -18.20 26.12
CA ASP A 368 -16.11 -17.08 25.39
C ASP A 368 -16.33 -17.43 23.92
N GLN A 369 -15.36 -18.09 23.30
CA GLN A 369 -15.45 -18.56 21.92
C GLN A 369 -16.59 -19.58 21.75
N ALA A 370 -16.69 -20.56 22.65
CA ALA A 370 -17.78 -21.55 22.64
C ALA A 370 -19.16 -20.92 22.88
N ALA A 371 -19.23 -19.85 23.69
CA ALA A 371 -20.45 -19.09 23.97
C ALA A 371 -20.79 -18.05 22.87
N GLY A 372 -19.88 -17.81 21.93
CA GLY A 372 -20.04 -16.77 20.90
C GLY A 372 -20.05 -15.35 21.45
N LYS A 373 -19.52 -15.11 22.67
CA LYS A 373 -19.55 -13.80 23.34
C LYS A 373 -18.26 -13.56 24.13
N ASP A 374 -17.47 -12.59 23.71
CA ASP A 374 -16.24 -12.15 24.40
C ASP A 374 -16.59 -11.37 25.67
N SER A 375 -16.26 -11.92 26.84
CA SER A 375 -16.51 -11.31 28.13
C SER A 375 -15.46 -10.25 28.53
N CYS A 376 -14.29 -10.26 27.87
CA CYS A 376 -13.16 -9.37 28.19
C CYS A 376 -13.21 -8.05 27.41
N CYS A 377 -13.24 -8.11 26.11
CA CYS A 377 -12.67 -7.07 25.29
C CYS A 377 -13.58 -6.68 24.09
N GLY A 378 -14.73 -7.31 23.94
CA GLY A 378 -15.75 -6.99 22.95
C GLY A 378 -15.46 -7.50 21.53
N ARG A 379 -14.56 -8.47 21.37
CA ARG A 379 -14.27 -9.09 20.08
C ARG A 379 -15.48 -9.87 19.58
N THR A 380 -15.97 -9.52 18.41
CA THR A 380 -17.19 -10.09 17.84
C THR A 380 -16.96 -11.37 17.04
N LYS A 381 -15.72 -11.63 16.59
CA LYS A 381 -15.37 -12.80 15.78
C LYS A 381 -14.23 -13.57 16.43
N MET A 382 -14.56 -14.72 17.04
CA MET A 382 -13.63 -15.63 17.67
C MET A 382 -13.60 -16.94 16.85
N GLU A 383 -12.72 -16.99 15.85
CA GLU A 383 -12.67 -18.08 14.86
C GLU A 383 -12.23 -19.43 15.48
N ARG A 384 -11.40 -19.43 16.54
CA ARG A 384 -10.77 -20.61 17.14
C ARG A 384 -10.61 -20.47 18.64
N PRO A 385 -10.68 -21.55 19.40
CA PRO A 385 -10.57 -21.53 20.88
C PRO A 385 -9.15 -21.31 21.41
N LEU A 386 -8.11 -21.33 20.55
CA LEU A 386 -6.69 -21.21 20.93
C LEU A 386 -6.23 -22.23 21.98
N ASN A 387 -6.57 -23.51 21.81
CA ASN A 387 -6.29 -24.59 22.73
C ASN A 387 -5.45 -25.75 22.15
N LYS A 388 -4.82 -25.56 21.00
CA LYS A 388 -4.03 -26.56 20.28
C LYS A 388 -2.54 -26.25 20.38
N ALA A 389 -1.86 -27.01 21.24
CA ALA A 389 -0.39 -26.96 21.35
C ALA A 389 0.28 -27.40 20.02
N PRO A 390 1.51 -26.97 19.74
CA PRO A 390 2.29 -25.98 20.47
C PRO A 390 1.76 -24.54 20.33
N TYR A 391 2.23 -23.68 21.25
CA TYR A 391 1.84 -22.26 21.28
C TYR A 391 2.98 -21.36 20.82
N TYR A 392 2.61 -20.20 20.30
CA TYR A 392 3.52 -19.24 19.69
C TYR A 392 3.20 -17.82 20.14
N ALA A 393 4.23 -16.99 20.23
CA ALA A 393 4.06 -15.56 20.50
C ALA A 393 5.09 -14.74 19.70
N ILE A 394 4.71 -13.53 19.32
CA ILE A 394 5.61 -12.55 18.69
C ILE A 394 5.48 -11.24 19.47
N LEU A 395 6.61 -10.72 19.96
CA LEU A 395 6.62 -9.40 20.62
C LEU A 395 6.46 -8.30 19.58
N VAL A 396 5.44 -7.46 19.75
CA VAL A 396 5.05 -6.43 18.77
C VAL A 396 4.78 -5.08 19.44
N THR A 397 5.02 -4.03 18.67
CA THR A 397 4.68 -2.63 19.03
C THR A 397 4.17 -1.89 17.79
N PRO A 398 3.45 -0.77 17.93
CA PRO A 398 3.06 0.05 16.79
C PRO A 398 4.25 0.69 16.07
N ALA A 399 4.19 0.71 14.73
CA ALA A 399 5.16 1.40 13.88
C ALA A 399 4.45 2.20 12.78
N VAL A 400 5.10 3.24 12.26
CA VAL A 400 4.58 4.04 11.14
C VAL A 400 4.35 3.16 9.91
N HIS A 401 3.15 3.25 9.31
CA HIS A 401 2.78 2.29 8.27
C HIS A 401 2.25 2.92 6.98
N HIS A 402 1.35 3.89 7.06
CA HIS A 402 0.68 4.45 5.88
C HIS A 402 0.38 5.92 6.08
N THR A 403 0.55 6.72 5.03
CA THR A 403 0.10 8.10 4.99
C THR A 403 -1.25 8.16 4.29
N MET A 404 -2.33 8.57 5.00
CA MET A 404 -3.64 8.77 4.40
C MET A 404 -3.71 10.07 3.63
N GLY A 405 -2.92 11.04 4.05
CA GLY A 405 -2.80 12.34 3.40
C GLY A 405 -1.91 12.32 2.17
N GLY A 406 -2.20 13.26 1.28
CA GLY A 406 -1.47 13.41 0.03
C GLY A 406 -2.09 14.43 -0.91
N VAL A 407 -1.74 14.35 -2.16
CA VAL A 407 -2.21 15.22 -3.23
C VAL A 407 -3.73 15.10 -3.40
N LYS A 408 -4.44 16.23 -3.45
CA LYS A 408 -5.87 16.27 -3.69
C LYS A 408 -6.19 15.93 -5.14
N ILE A 409 -7.07 14.95 -5.33
CA ILE A 409 -7.54 14.51 -6.64
C ILE A 409 -9.07 14.55 -6.75
N ASN A 410 -9.57 14.55 -7.99
CA ASN A 410 -10.99 14.29 -8.27
C ASN A 410 -11.21 12.79 -8.62
N THR A 411 -12.46 12.43 -8.95
CA THR A 411 -12.84 11.05 -9.31
C THR A 411 -12.23 10.53 -10.61
N LYS A 412 -11.59 11.40 -11.40
CA LYS A 412 -10.84 11.07 -12.62
C LYS A 412 -9.33 10.96 -12.36
N ALA A 413 -8.90 11.01 -11.10
CA ALA A 413 -7.51 11.03 -10.68
C ALA A 413 -6.72 12.28 -11.15
N GLU A 414 -7.38 13.33 -11.63
CA GLU A 414 -6.77 14.61 -11.99
C GLU A 414 -6.39 15.38 -10.72
N VAL A 415 -5.18 15.93 -10.69
CA VAL A 415 -4.66 16.71 -9.54
C VAL A 415 -5.34 18.07 -9.49
N ILE A 416 -5.77 18.47 -8.30
CA ILE A 416 -6.41 19.75 -8.01
C ILE A 416 -5.40 20.70 -7.37
N ASN A 417 -5.35 21.94 -7.83
CA ASN A 417 -4.48 22.98 -7.27
C ASN A 417 -5.12 23.66 -6.05
N VAL A 418 -4.37 24.56 -5.42
CA VAL A 418 -4.82 25.33 -4.24
C VAL A 418 -6.03 26.24 -4.52
N ASP A 419 -6.29 26.59 -5.77
CA ASP A 419 -7.45 27.39 -6.21
C ASP A 419 -8.67 26.51 -6.52
N GLY A 420 -8.60 25.19 -6.30
CA GLY A 420 -9.68 24.24 -6.57
C GLY A 420 -9.83 23.85 -8.05
N LYS A 421 -8.87 24.18 -8.91
CA LYS A 421 -8.88 23.87 -10.34
C LYS A 421 -8.01 22.67 -10.68
N VAL A 422 -8.38 21.92 -11.71
CA VAL A 422 -7.55 20.85 -12.27
C VAL A 422 -6.22 21.42 -12.78
N ILE A 423 -5.12 20.75 -12.50
CA ILE A 423 -3.81 21.02 -13.12
C ILE A 423 -3.75 20.19 -14.41
N PRO A 424 -3.82 20.83 -15.61
CA PRO A 424 -3.85 20.08 -16.86
C PRO A 424 -2.61 19.24 -17.07
N GLY A 425 -2.79 18.00 -17.57
CA GLY A 425 -1.70 17.05 -17.82
C GLY A 425 -1.10 16.41 -16.58
N TYR A 426 -1.64 16.65 -15.37
CA TYR A 426 -1.13 16.08 -14.12
C TYR A 426 -2.16 15.23 -13.40
N PHE A 427 -1.81 13.98 -13.17
CA PHE A 427 -2.63 12.96 -12.52
C PHE A 427 -1.89 12.37 -11.33
N ALA A 428 -2.60 11.80 -10.37
CA ALA A 428 -1.98 11.08 -9.26
C ALA A 428 -2.77 9.83 -8.87
N ALA A 429 -2.05 8.77 -8.46
CA ALA A 429 -2.64 7.49 -8.09
C ALA A 429 -1.89 6.81 -6.93
N GLY A 430 -2.62 6.08 -6.10
CA GLY A 430 -2.05 5.32 -4.98
C GLY A 430 -1.78 6.16 -3.74
N GLU A 431 -0.78 5.76 -2.94
CA GLU A 431 -0.52 6.34 -1.61
C GLU A 431 -0.07 7.81 -1.64
N VAL A 432 0.34 8.34 -2.78
CA VAL A 432 0.65 9.76 -2.94
C VAL A 432 -0.60 10.65 -2.88
N THR A 433 -1.81 10.06 -3.04
CA THR A 433 -3.09 10.79 -3.03
C THR A 433 -3.73 10.80 -1.65
N GLY A 434 -4.41 11.89 -1.31
CA GLY A 434 -5.19 12.03 -0.09
C GLY A 434 -6.70 11.98 -0.33
N GLY A 435 -7.47 11.91 0.78
CA GLY A 435 -8.93 11.99 0.77
C GLY A 435 -9.67 10.64 0.64
N VAL A 436 -9.04 9.57 0.20
CA VAL A 436 -9.71 8.26 0.07
C VAL A 436 -9.91 7.59 1.42
N HIS A 437 -8.92 7.67 2.30
CA HIS A 437 -8.89 6.89 3.55
C HIS A 437 -9.26 7.67 4.81
N GLY A 438 -9.39 8.99 4.71
CA GLY A 438 -9.74 9.85 5.84
C GLY A 438 -8.77 9.70 7.02
N GLY A 439 -9.30 9.51 8.23
CA GLY A 439 -8.50 9.43 9.45
C GLY A 439 -7.75 8.12 9.66
N ASN A 440 -8.16 7.02 9.02
CA ASN A 440 -7.54 5.71 9.17
C ASN A 440 -7.93 4.76 8.02
N ARG A 441 -6.98 3.95 7.54
CA ARG A 441 -7.18 3.03 6.42
C ARG A 441 -7.45 1.61 6.87
N LEU A 442 -8.53 0.99 6.38
CA LEU A 442 -8.80 -0.43 6.60
C LEU A 442 -7.77 -1.32 5.86
N GLY A 443 -7.38 -2.44 6.49
CA GLY A 443 -6.54 -3.44 5.88
C GLY A 443 -7.12 -3.91 4.55
N GLY A 444 -6.31 -4.03 3.48
CA GLY A 444 -6.75 -4.41 2.13
C GLY A 444 -7.14 -3.27 1.19
N ASN A 445 -7.50 -2.07 1.70
CA ASN A 445 -7.93 -0.95 0.84
C ASN A 445 -6.78 -0.24 0.08
N LEU A 446 -5.55 -0.26 0.59
CA LEU A 446 -4.42 0.45 -0.03
C LEU A 446 -4.18 0.06 -1.49
N ARG A 447 -4.19 -1.25 -1.77
CA ARG A 447 -3.93 -1.75 -3.12
C ARG A 447 -5.07 -1.47 -4.07
N LEU A 448 -6.27 -1.53 -3.53
CA LEU A 448 -7.46 -1.19 -4.28
C LEU A 448 -7.42 0.27 -4.74
N THR A 449 -7.01 1.20 -3.86
CA THR A 449 -6.81 2.62 -4.24
C THR A 449 -5.81 2.75 -5.40
N SER A 450 -4.69 2.01 -5.34
CA SER A 450 -3.69 2.01 -6.40
C SER A 450 -4.26 1.54 -7.75
N LEU A 451 -5.08 0.49 -7.74
CA LEU A 451 -5.66 -0.12 -8.95
C LEU A 451 -6.84 0.71 -9.51
N CYS A 452 -7.75 1.15 -8.63
CA CYS A 452 -8.94 1.90 -9.05
C CYS A 452 -8.59 3.30 -9.57
N SER A 453 -7.63 4.00 -8.94
CA SER A 453 -7.15 5.29 -9.45
C SER A 453 -6.47 5.14 -10.82
N ALA A 454 -5.74 4.03 -11.04
CA ALA A 454 -5.15 3.73 -12.33
C ALA A 454 -6.21 3.47 -13.42
N ALA A 455 -7.31 2.79 -13.08
CA ALA A 455 -8.44 2.58 -13.99
C ALA A 455 -9.14 3.88 -14.36
N SER A 456 -9.40 4.76 -13.37
CA SER A 456 -10.00 6.09 -13.61
C SER A 456 -9.13 6.96 -14.53
N LEU A 457 -7.82 6.89 -14.32
CA LEU A 457 -6.82 7.58 -15.13
C LEU A 457 -6.83 7.11 -16.58
N ALA A 458 -6.94 5.82 -16.83
CA ALA A 458 -6.97 5.25 -18.17
C ALA A 458 -8.18 5.73 -18.99
N THR A 459 -9.29 6.07 -18.33
CA THR A 459 -10.47 6.67 -18.98
C THR A 459 -10.38 8.18 -19.15
N ALA A 460 -9.62 8.88 -18.31
CA ALA A 460 -9.45 10.32 -18.33
C ALA A 460 -8.37 10.81 -19.30
N LEU A 461 -7.42 9.94 -19.67
CA LEU A 461 -6.36 10.28 -20.62
C LEU A 461 -6.94 10.54 -22.02
N PRO A 462 -6.55 11.64 -22.69
CA PRO A 462 -7.03 11.94 -24.03
C PRO A 462 -6.58 10.85 -25.00
N LEU A 463 -7.50 9.97 -25.36
CA LEU A 463 -7.32 9.05 -26.47
C LEU A 463 -7.18 9.87 -27.74
N THR A 464 -6.10 9.66 -28.51
CA THR A 464 -6.09 10.09 -29.92
C THR A 464 -7.31 9.44 -30.56
N PRO A 465 -8.23 10.22 -31.20
CA PRO A 465 -9.40 9.62 -31.81
C PRO A 465 -8.94 8.54 -32.78
N ARG A 466 -9.38 7.30 -32.56
CA ARG A 466 -9.26 6.27 -33.60
C ARG A 466 -9.91 6.85 -34.84
N ARG A 467 -9.14 7.06 -35.88
CA ARG A 467 -9.72 7.22 -37.22
C ARG A 467 -10.54 5.95 -37.47
N THR A 468 -11.82 6.00 -37.19
CA THR A 468 -12.76 5.05 -37.72
C THR A 468 -12.70 5.24 -39.22
N ASN A 469 -11.92 4.44 -39.92
CA ASN A 469 -12.13 4.22 -41.34
C ASN A 469 -13.51 3.56 -41.45
N LEU A 470 -14.53 4.38 -41.60
CA LEU A 470 -15.76 3.98 -42.26
C LEU A 470 -15.36 3.63 -43.72
N LEU A 471 -15.00 2.39 -43.96
CA LEU A 471 -15.17 1.78 -45.26
C LEU A 471 -16.57 1.19 -45.25
N THR A 472 -17.49 1.99 -45.80
CA THR A 472 -18.69 1.52 -46.50
C THR A 472 -18.33 0.34 -47.41
N LEU A 473 -18.93 -0.79 -47.16
CA LEU A 473 -19.64 -1.66 -48.13
C LEU A 473 -20.51 -2.64 -47.37
#